data_911ea96e1f17279b758875ceb7736be7
#
_entry.id   911ea96e1f17279b758875ceb7736be7
#
_cell.length_a   1.000
_cell.length_b   1.000
_cell.length_c   1.000
_cell.angle_alpha   90.00
_cell.angle_beta   90.00
_cell.angle_gamma   90.00
#
_symmetry.space_group_name_H-M   'P 1'
#
loop_
_entity.id
_entity.type
_entity.pdbx_description
1 polymer ?
#
loop_
_entity_poly.entity_id
_entity_poly.type
_entity_poly.pdbx_seq_one_letter_code
_entity_poly.pdbx_strand_id
1 'polypeptide(L)'
;EDVVAEPAKASSGKAAAAPRVTGQTSLVPQKLKSISTTEEKSRIVTGISELDRVLGGGIVIGSVTLIGGEPGIGKSTILLQLCGEVSNTKNVLYVTGAASVRQIKLRAVRLNVPEDNISLVAESDVDEICGLIESMKPDLVVIDSIQTMRCTDISSSSGTVSQVKESSARFL
;
A
#
# COMPACT_ATOMS: atom_id res chain seq x y z
N GLU A 1 -34.08 55.77 32.69
CA GLU A 1 -35.00 54.64 32.50
C GLU A 1 -34.25 53.57 31.76
N ASP A 2 -33.77 52.59 32.55
CA ASP A 2 -33.01 51.49 32.06
C ASP A 2 -33.94 50.43 31.46
N VAL A 3 -33.71 50.10 30.18
CA VAL A 3 -34.36 48.92 29.55
C VAL A 3 -33.33 47.81 29.44
N VAL A 4 -33.43 46.82 30.35
CA VAL A 4 -32.65 45.60 30.32
C VAL A 4 -33.24 44.68 29.28
N ALA A 5 -32.47 44.34 28.21
CA ALA A 5 -32.84 43.35 27.23
C ALA A 5 -32.42 41.94 27.70
N GLU A 6 -33.37 41.02 27.80
CA GLU A 6 -33.13 39.60 28.09
C GLU A 6 -32.41 38.88 26.92
N PRO A 7 -31.49 37.92 27.17
CA PRO A 7 -30.85 37.18 26.12
C PRO A 7 -31.75 36.06 25.56
N ALA A 8 -31.87 36.04 24.24
CA ALA A 8 -32.62 35.04 23.50
C ALA A 8 -32.01 33.63 23.69
N LYS A 9 -32.84 32.63 23.98
CA LYS A 9 -32.51 31.22 24.08
C LYS A 9 -32.05 30.70 22.72
N ALA A 10 -30.80 30.21 22.67
CA ALA A 10 -30.27 29.49 21.53
C ALA A 10 -30.96 28.12 21.44
N SER A 11 -31.61 27.85 20.32
CA SER A 11 -32.14 26.52 19.97
C SER A 11 -31.00 25.57 19.63
N SER A 12 -30.87 24.51 20.41
CA SER A 12 -29.92 23.42 20.16
C SER A 12 -30.31 22.63 18.91
N GLY A 13 -29.71 22.95 17.78
CA GLY A 13 -29.73 22.10 16.58
C GLY A 13 -28.99 20.79 16.85
N LYS A 14 -29.72 19.70 16.91
CA LYS A 14 -29.21 18.34 17.07
C LYS A 14 -28.48 17.97 15.77
N ALA A 15 -27.16 18.04 15.75
CA ALA A 15 -26.35 17.51 14.66
C ALA A 15 -26.51 16.00 14.62
N ALA A 16 -26.99 15.47 13.50
CA ALA A 16 -27.11 14.04 13.27
C ALA A 16 -25.70 13.45 13.23
N ALA A 17 -25.39 12.64 14.22
CA ALA A 17 -24.15 11.86 14.25
C ALA A 17 -24.19 10.80 13.14
N ALA A 18 -23.18 10.77 12.30
CA ALA A 18 -22.94 9.70 11.35
C ALA A 18 -22.89 8.34 12.08
N PRO A 19 -23.34 7.24 11.46
CA PRO A 19 -23.35 5.94 12.12
C PRO A 19 -21.91 5.50 12.40
N ARG A 20 -21.56 5.47 13.68
CA ARG A 20 -20.35 4.78 14.14
C ARG A 20 -20.54 3.29 13.90
N VAL A 21 -19.69 2.71 13.07
CA VAL A 21 -19.56 1.26 12.95
C VAL A 21 -19.15 0.73 14.33
N THR A 22 -20.10 0.20 15.08
CA THR A 22 -19.86 -0.43 16.38
C THR A 22 -19.40 -1.88 16.17
N GLY A 23 -18.16 -2.04 15.68
CA GLY A 23 -17.39 -3.22 15.99
C GLY A 23 -16.80 -3.00 17.38
N GLN A 24 -17.45 -3.49 18.43
CA GLN A 24 -16.87 -3.50 19.78
C GLN A 24 -15.70 -4.48 19.81
N THR A 25 -14.54 -4.03 19.35
CA THR A 25 -13.28 -4.62 19.80
C THR A 25 -13.09 -4.08 21.21
N SER A 26 -13.40 -4.90 22.23
CA SER A 26 -13.13 -4.54 23.61
C SER A 26 -11.64 -4.24 23.75
N LEU A 27 -11.28 -2.99 24.09
CA LEU A 27 -9.91 -2.56 24.37
C LEU A 27 -9.45 -3.18 25.69
N VAL A 28 -9.37 -4.50 25.75
CA VAL A 28 -8.85 -5.23 26.90
C VAL A 28 -7.39 -5.55 26.63
N PRO A 29 -6.45 -4.99 27.40
CA PRO A 29 -5.03 -5.33 27.28
C PRO A 29 -4.83 -6.83 27.55
N GLN A 30 -4.17 -7.52 26.62
CA GLN A 30 -3.81 -8.92 26.79
C GLN A 30 -2.36 -9.03 27.25
N LYS A 31 -2.08 -9.96 28.16
CA LYS A 31 -0.68 -10.24 28.53
C LYS A 31 0.01 -10.96 27.38
N LEU A 32 1.22 -10.57 27.04
CA LEU A 32 1.99 -11.17 25.96
C LEU A 32 2.04 -12.71 26.06
N LYS A 33 2.17 -13.26 27.25
CA LYS A 33 2.18 -14.72 27.51
C LYS A 33 0.86 -15.41 27.12
N SER A 34 -0.26 -14.71 27.09
CA SER A 34 -1.58 -15.30 26.77
C SER A 34 -1.90 -15.23 25.28
N ILE A 35 -1.07 -14.59 24.47
CA ILE A 35 -1.26 -14.46 23.03
C ILE A 35 -0.70 -15.73 22.37
N SER A 36 -1.57 -16.49 21.72
CA SER A 36 -1.14 -17.65 20.93
C SER A 36 -0.35 -17.20 19.70
N THR A 37 0.82 -17.78 19.48
CA THR A 37 1.65 -17.55 18.28
C THR A 37 1.39 -18.56 17.17
N THR A 38 0.35 -19.38 17.31
CA THR A 38 0.04 -20.51 16.42
C THR A 38 -0.45 -20.10 15.02
N GLU A 39 -0.77 -18.83 14.81
CA GLU A 39 -0.98 -18.29 13.47
C GLU A 39 0.33 -17.70 12.93
N GLU A 40 1.25 -18.56 12.51
CA GLU A 40 2.27 -18.11 11.56
C GLU A 40 1.55 -17.63 10.31
N LYS A 41 1.49 -16.31 10.14
CA LYS A 41 0.99 -15.73 8.89
C LYS A 41 1.82 -16.34 7.77
N SER A 42 1.16 -16.99 6.81
CA SER A 42 1.85 -17.55 5.66
C SER A 42 2.69 -16.47 4.98
N ARG A 43 3.87 -16.83 4.52
CA ARG A 43 4.83 -15.93 3.89
C ARG A 43 4.98 -16.25 2.41
N ILE A 44 5.22 -15.23 1.62
CA ILE A 44 5.66 -15.37 0.24
C ILE A 44 7.19 -15.35 0.26
N VAL A 45 7.80 -16.48 -0.05
CA VAL A 45 9.26 -16.57 -0.23
C VAL A 45 9.64 -15.77 -1.46
N THR A 46 10.64 -14.89 -1.32
CA THR A 46 11.02 -13.98 -2.40
C THR A 46 11.96 -14.62 -3.42
N GLY A 47 12.57 -15.75 -3.09
CA GLY A 47 13.59 -16.38 -3.91
C GLY A 47 14.97 -15.71 -3.82
N ILE A 48 15.05 -14.57 -3.14
CA ILE A 48 16.30 -13.82 -2.89
C ILE A 48 16.70 -14.04 -1.43
N SER A 49 17.68 -14.91 -1.20
CA SER A 49 18.04 -15.40 0.14
C SER A 49 18.32 -14.28 1.17
N GLU A 50 19.03 -13.24 0.76
CA GLU A 50 19.32 -12.10 1.64
C GLU A 50 18.06 -11.29 1.98
N LEU A 51 17.14 -11.13 1.03
CA LEU A 51 15.88 -10.46 1.26
C LEU A 51 14.99 -11.29 2.19
N ASP A 52 14.89 -12.60 1.95
CA ASP A 52 14.16 -13.52 2.83
C ASP A 52 14.72 -13.53 4.25
N ARG A 53 16.05 -13.51 4.38
CA ARG A 53 16.71 -13.40 5.70
C ARG A 53 16.33 -12.12 6.44
N VAL A 54 16.34 -10.97 5.77
CA VAL A 54 15.95 -9.68 6.35
C VAL A 54 14.47 -9.66 6.73
N LEU A 55 13.62 -10.27 5.90
CA LEU A 55 12.17 -10.33 6.12
C LEU A 55 11.74 -11.46 7.08
N GLY A 56 12.69 -12.21 7.65
CA GLY A 56 12.39 -13.31 8.57
C GLY A 56 11.71 -14.50 7.90
N GLY A 57 12.10 -14.82 6.67
CA GLY A 57 11.63 -15.97 5.89
C GLY A 57 10.66 -15.64 4.76
N GLY A 58 10.57 -14.37 4.36
CA GLY A 58 9.73 -13.91 3.25
C GLY A 58 8.72 -12.84 3.63
N ILE A 59 7.97 -12.35 2.64
CA ILE A 59 6.95 -11.31 2.80
C ILE A 59 5.73 -11.88 3.52
N VAL A 60 5.33 -11.28 4.62
CA VAL A 60 4.11 -11.68 5.35
C VAL A 60 2.89 -11.29 4.54
N ILE A 61 1.96 -12.23 4.29
CA ILE A 61 0.72 -11.95 3.57
C ILE A 61 -0.09 -10.87 4.31
N GLY A 62 -0.57 -9.88 3.57
CA GLY A 62 -1.28 -8.72 4.10
C GLY A 62 -0.37 -7.69 4.77
N SER A 63 0.96 -7.78 4.59
CA SER A 63 1.88 -6.73 5.03
C SER A 63 2.28 -5.79 3.89
N VAL A 64 2.76 -4.61 4.26
CA VAL A 64 3.41 -3.68 3.34
C VAL A 64 4.89 -3.59 3.70
N THR A 65 5.75 -3.70 2.69
CA THR A 65 7.20 -3.58 2.82
C THR A 65 7.69 -2.38 2.02
N LEU A 66 8.42 -1.48 2.66
CA LEU A 66 9.04 -0.34 1.99
C LEU A 66 10.51 -0.64 1.70
N ILE A 67 10.91 -0.52 0.43
CA ILE A 67 12.30 -0.60 -0.01
C ILE A 67 12.80 0.81 -0.31
N GLY A 68 13.63 1.34 0.60
CA GLY A 68 14.26 2.65 0.48
C GLY A 68 15.70 2.56 0.01
N GLY A 69 16.21 3.68 -0.55
CA GLY A 69 17.61 3.80 -0.97
C GLY A 69 17.82 4.95 -1.95
N GLU A 70 19.06 5.31 -2.22
CA GLU A 70 19.41 6.38 -3.13
C GLU A 70 18.96 6.09 -4.58
N PRO A 71 18.72 7.13 -5.40
CA PRO A 71 18.49 6.97 -6.84
C PRO A 71 19.63 6.19 -7.48
N GLY A 72 19.30 5.25 -8.38
CA GLY A 72 20.32 4.47 -9.11
C GLY A 72 20.91 3.28 -8.38
N ILE A 73 20.64 3.07 -7.08
CA ILE A 73 21.19 1.95 -6.29
C ILE A 73 20.71 0.55 -6.74
N GLY A 74 19.70 0.47 -7.59
CA GLY A 74 19.19 -0.81 -8.09
C GLY A 74 17.83 -1.25 -7.51
N LYS A 75 17.07 -0.35 -6.85
CA LYS A 75 15.73 -0.69 -6.29
C LYS A 75 14.81 -1.36 -7.29
N SER A 76 14.60 -0.75 -8.46
CA SER A 76 13.74 -1.33 -9.50
C SER A 76 14.28 -2.64 -10.07
N THR A 77 15.60 -2.85 -10.03
CA THR A 77 16.22 -4.11 -10.45
C THR A 77 15.87 -5.24 -9.49
N ILE A 78 16.08 -5.02 -8.19
CA ILE A 78 15.73 -6.04 -7.18
C ILE A 78 14.24 -6.31 -7.14
N LEU A 79 13.40 -5.28 -7.34
CA LEU A 79 11.94 -5.45 -7.41
C LEU A 79 11.52 -6.30 -8.61
N LEU A 80 12.13 -6.11 -9.79
CA LEU A 80 11.84 -6.95 -10.97
C LEU A 80 12.32 -8.40 -10.77
N GLN A 81 13.49 -8.61 -10.17
CA GLN A 81 13.98 -9.95 -9.83
C GLN A 81 13.06 -10.64 -8.83
N LEU A 82 12.64 -9.92 -7.78
CA LEU A 82 11.63 -10.40 -6.82
C LEU A 82 10.33 -10.81 -7.53
N CYS A 83 9.82 -9.97 -8.43
CA CYS A 83 8.63 -10.31 -9.22
C CYS A 83 8.82 -11.58 -10.02
N GLY A 84 10.00 -11.77 -10.63
CA GLY A 84 10.34 -12.96 -11.39
C GLY A 84 10.29 -14.23 -10.54
N GLU A 85 10.94 -14.21 -9.40
CA GLU A 85 10.96 -15.38 -8.51
C GLU A 85 9.56 -15.71 -7.96
N VAL A 86 8.82 -14.70 -7.50
CA VAL A 86 7.47 -14.88 -6.96
C VAL A 86 6.49 -15.33 -8.05
N SER A 87 6.63 -14.86 -9.28
CA SER A 87 5.73 -15.19 -10.40
C SER A 87 5.74 -16.66 -10.81
N ASN A 88 6.75 -17.43 -10.38
CA ASN A 88 6.78 -18.88 -10.61
C ASN A 88 5.58 -19.60 -9.96
N THR A 89 4.97 -19.03 -8.91
CA THR A 89 3.90 -19.66 -8.14
C THR A 89 2.72 -18.74 -7.83
N LYS A 90 2.85 -17.43 -8.11
CA LYS A 90 1.93 -16.37 -7.68
C LYS A 90 1.66 -15.38 -8.79
N ASN A 91 0.51 -14.72 -8.75
CA ASN A 91 0.18 -13.62 -9.65
C ASN A 91 0.74 -12.31 -9.10
N VAL A 92 1.52 -11.61 -9.90
CA VAL A 92 2.18 -10.36 -9.53
C VAL A 92 1.64 -9.21 -10.36
N LEU A 93 1.31 -8.10 -9.71
CA LEU A 93 1.01 -6.82 -10.36
C LEU A 93 2.18 -5.85 -10.11
N TYR A 94 2.81 -5.39 -11.18
CA TYR A 94 3.83 -4.35 -11.13
C TYR A 94 3.26 -3.04 -11.64
N VAL A 95 3.21 -2.04 -10.78
CA VAL A 95 2.71 -0.69 -11.07
C VAL A 95 3.90 0.27 -11.18
N THR A 96 3.98 1.01 -12.27
CA THR A 96 4.99 2.05 -12.46
C THR A 96 4.34 3.41 -12.68
N GLY A 97 4.73 4.42 -11.91
CA GLY A 97 4.24 5.79 -12.10
C GLY A 97 5.17 6.68 -12.93
N ALA A 98 6.38 6.23 -13.26
CA ALA A 98 7.39 7.03 -13.96
C ALA A 98 7.86 6.42 -15.28
N ALA A 99 8.00 5.10 -15.35
CA ALA A 99 8.47 4.41 -16.54
C ALA A 99 7.31 3.89 -17.40
N SER A 100 7.48 3.82 -18.70
CA SER A 100 6.51 3.14 -19.56
C SER A 100 6.57 1.62 -19.39
N VAL A 101 5.46 0.94 -19.65
CA VAL A 101 5.39 -0.54 -19.64
C VAL A 101 6.48 -1.15 -20.53
N ARG A 102 6.75 -0.55 -21.69
CA ARG A 102 7.81 -0.99 -22.59
C ARG A 102 9.19 -0.92 -21.97
N GLN A 103 9.50 0.14 -21.22
CA GLN A 103 10.79 0.28 -20.52
C GLN A 103 10.97 -0.77 -19.44
N ILE A 104 9.90 -1.05 -18.65
CA ILE A 104 9.92 -2.11 -17.67
C ILE A 104 10.10 -3.48 -18.33
N LYS A 105 9.37 -3.75 -19.42
CA LYS A 105 9.51 -4.99 -20.20
C LYS A 105 10.95 -5.19 -20.70
N LEU A 106 11.59 -4.18 -21.26
CA LEU A 106 12.97 -4.28 -21.72
C LEU A 106 13.95 -4.58 -20.57
N ARG A 107 13.71 -4.05 -19.38
CA ARG A 107 14.49 -4.38 -18.17
C ARG A 107 14.27 -5.81 -17.75
N ALA A 108 13.01 -6.28 -17.71
CA ALA A 108 12.64 -7.63 -17.35
C ALA A 108 13.33 -8.66 -18.27
N VAL A 109 13.29 -8.44 -19.59
CA VAL A 109 13.97 -9.29 -20.57
C VAL A 109 15.50 -9.33 -20.31
N ARG A 110 16.13 -8.18 -20.07
CA ARG A 110 17.57 -8.12 -19.77
C ARG A 110 17.95 -8.83 -18.48
N LEU A 111 17.03 -8.90 -17.52
CA LEU A 111 17.22 -9.59 -16.24
C LEU A 111 16.78 -11.05 -16.27
N ASN A 112 16.32 -11.57 -17.44
CA ASN A 112 15.76 -12.90 -17.62
C ASN A 112 14.59 -13.19 -16.65
N VAL A 113 13.74 -12.20 -16.40
CA VAL A 113 12.56 -12.32 -15.53
C VAL A 113 11.50 -13.15 -16.27
N PRO A 114 10.91 -14.20 -15.67
CA PRO A 114 9.76 -14.91 -16.22
C PRO A 114 8.58 -13.96 -16.42
N GLU A 115 7.78 -14.16 -17.47
CA GLU A 115 6.79 -13.19 -17.93
C GLU A 115 5.34 -13.61 -17.69
N ASP A 116 5.09 -14.91 -17.49
CA ASP A 116 3.75 -15.49 -17.60
C ASP A 116 2.75 -14.98 -16.53
N ASN A 117 3.20 -14.75 -15.29
CA ASN A 117 2.34 -14.38 -14.17
C ASN A 117 2.62 -12.95 -13.65
N ILE A 118 3.24 -12.08 -14.48
CA ILE A 118 3.49 -10.68 -14.15
C ILE A 118 2.66 -9.78 -15.03
N SER A 119 1.74 -9.04 -14.43
CA SER A 119 0.99 -7.97 -15.08
C SER A 119 1.68 -6.64 -14.83
N LEU A 120 1.82 -5.82 -15.88
CA LEU A 120 2.43 -4.49 -15.82
C LEU A 120 1.37 -3.42 -16.10
N VAL A 121 1.34 -2.37 -15.30
CA VAL A 121 0.53 -1.18 -15.55
C VAL A 121 1.36 0.09 -15.32
N ALA A 122 1.17 1.07 -16.22
CA ALA A 122 1.73 2.41 -16.04
C ALA A 122 0.58 3.32 -15.62
N GLU A 123 0.47 3.57 -14.32
CA GLU A 123 -0.56 4.40 -13.70
C GLU A 123 0.01 5.08 -12.44
N SER A 124 -0.48 6.27 -12.15
CA SER A 124 -0.10 7.04 -10.97
C SER A 124 -1.30 7.39 -10.08
N ASP A 125 -2.52 7.27 -10.59
CA ASP A 125 -3.73 7.49 -9.81
C ASP A 125 -3.97 6.33 -8.85
N VAL A 126 -3.96 6.63 -7.55
CA VAL A 126 -4.07 5.61 -6.50
C VAL A 126 -5.42 4.93 -6.51
N ASP A 127 -6.50 5.65 -6.79
CA ASP A 127 -7.86 5.11 -6.76
C ASP A 127 -8.07 4.13 -7.94
N GLU A 128 -7.54 4.46 -9.13
CA GLU A 128 -7.52 3.54 -10.28
C GLU A 128 -6.70 2.28 -10.00
N ILE A 129 -5.54 2.43 -9.35
CA ILE A 129 -4.71 1.29 -8.96
C ILE A 129 -5.42 0.41 -7.93
N CYS A 130 -6.05 0.99 -6.91
CA CYS A 130 -6.83 0.24 -5.92
C CYS A 130 -7.98 -0.54 -6.59
N GLY A 131 -8.74 0.09 -7.48
CA GLY A 131 -9.79 -0.59 -8.26
C GLY A 131 -9.26 -1.76 -9.10
N LEU A 132 -8.07 -1.61 -9.70
CA LEU A 132 -7.41 -2.68 -10.43
C LEU A 132 -6.99 -3.83 -9.51
N ILE A 133 -6.42 -3.54 -8.34
CA ILE A 133 -6.04 -4.54 -7.32
C ILE A 133 -7.27 -5.33 -6.86
N GLU A 134 -8.38 -4.66 -6.56
CA GLU A 134 -9.62 -5.30 -6.13
C GLU A 134 -10.21 -6.24 -7.19
N SER A 135 -10.11 -5.85 -8.47
CA SER A 135 -10.62 -6.66 -9.59
C SER A 135 -9.72 -7.85 -9.94
N MET A 136 -8.40 -7.65 -9.95
CA MET A 136 -7.42 -8.68 -10.31
C MET A 136 -7.07 -9.64 -9.17
N LYS A 137 -7.12 -9.17 -7.92
CA LYS A 137 -6.73 -9.91 -6.70
C LYS A 137 -5.35 -10.56 -6.84
N PRO A 138 -4.30 -9.80 -7.16
CA PRO A 138 -2.95 -10.34 -7.24
C PRO A 138 -2.46 -10.80 -5.87
N ASP A 139 -1.53 -11.76 -5.84
CA ASP A 139 -0.90 -12.22 -4.60
C ASP A 139 0.15 -11.24 -4.08
N LEU A 140 0.81 -10.53 -5.01
CA LEU A 140 1.83 -9.50 -4.73
C LEU A 140 1.60 -8.29 -5.61
N VAL A 141 1.65 -7.10 -5.01
CA VAL A 141 1.65 -5.81 -5.72
C VAL A 141 2.97 -5.10 -5.46
N VAL A 142 3.60 -4.62 -6.52
CA VAL A 142 4.80 -3.79 -6.45
C VAL A 142 4.48 -2.40 -6.99
N ILE A 143 4.77 -1.36 -6.21
CA ILE A 143 4.62 0.05 -6.60
C ILE A 143 6.01 0.67 -6.81
N ASP A 144 6.35 1.02 -8.03
CA ASP A 144 7.65 1.64 -8.38
C ASP A 144 7.41 3.00 -9.08
N SER A 145 7.36 4.07 -8.29
CA SER A 145 7.61 4.22 -6.86
C SER A 145 6.47 5.00 -6.18
N ILE A 146 6.35 4.88 -4.88
CA ILE A 146 5.33 5.60 -4.11
C ILE A 146 5.39 7.12 -4.31
N GLN A 147 6.58 7.70 -4.59
CA GLN A 147 6.75 9.13 -4.84
C GLN A 147 6.07 9.60 -6.14
N THR A 148 5.81 8.70 -7.07
CA THR A 148 5.14 9.05 -8.34
C THR A 148 3.63 8.88 -8.28
N MET A 149 3.11 8.31 -7.19
CA MET A 149 1.69 8.12 -6.97
C MET A 149 0.98 9.43 -6.62
N ARG A 150 -0.30 9.49 -6.95
CA ARG A 150 -1.13 10.68 -6.74
C ARG A 150 -2.55 10.30 -6.33
N CYS A 151 -2.99 10.92 -5.23
CA CYS A 151 -4.40 10.98 -4.84
C CYS A 151 -4.99 12.26 -5.44
N THR A 152 -5.99 12.16 -6.29
CA THR A 152 -6.55 13.28 -7.08
C THR A 152 -7.34 14.28 -6.25
N ASP A 153 -7.83 13.88 -5.10
CA ASP A 153 -8.55 14.72 -4.12
C ASP A 153 -7.63 15.59 -3.26
N ILE A 154 -6.31 15.43 -3.38
CA ILE A 154 -5.33 16.25 -2.68
C ILE A 154 -4.65 17.21 -3.65
N SER A 155 -4.67 18.50 -3.32
CA SER A 155 -4.16 19.57 -4.19
C SER A 155 -2.63 19.63 -4.30
N SER A 156 -1.89 18.91 -3.46
CA SER A 156 -0.42 18.91 -3.48
C SER A 156 0.15 18.07 -4.64
N SER A 157 1.35 18.43 -5.12
CA SER A 157 2.02 17.72 -6.20
C SER A 157 2.52 16.33 -5.77
N SER A 158 2.62 15.40 -6.72
CA SER A 158 3.25 14.08 -6.51
C SER A 158 4.64 14.23 -5.89
N GLY A 159 5.04 13.29 -5.04
CA GLY A 159 6.32 13.31 -4.36
C GLY A 159 6.37 14.16 -3.08
N THR A 160 5.35 14.97 -2.80
CA THR A 160 5.24 15.66 -1.51
C THR A 160 4.94 14.69 -0.37
N VAL A 161 5.32 15.06 0.85
CA VAL A 161 5.08 14.22 2.04
C VAL A 161 3.59 13.90 2.22
N SER A 162 2.70 14.85 1.95
CA SER A 162 1.26 14.64 2.05
C SER A 162 0.76 13.62 1.04
N GLN A 163 1.18 13.70 -0.22
CA GLN A 163 0.84 12.73 -1.25
C GLN A 163 1.38 11.33 -0.93
N VAL A 164 2.65 11.22 -0.55
CA VAL A 164 3.26 9.92 -0.19
C VAL A 164 2.55 9.30 1.00
N LYS A 165 2.22 10.09 2.03
CA LYS A 165 1.50 9.62 3.21
C LYS A 165 0.11 9.09 2.85
N GLU A 166 -0.65 9.86 2.09
CA GLU A 166 -2.02 9.48 1.71
C GLU A 166 -2.03 8.28 0.76
N SER A 167 -1.18 8.29 -0.27
CA SER A 167 -1.04 7.16 -1.19
C SER A 167 -0.69 5.87 -0.44
N SER A 168 0.24 5.95 0.53
CA SER A 168 0.60 4.80 1.35
C SER A 168 -0.57 4.32 2.22
N ALA A 169 -1.38 5.25 2.76
CA ALA A 169 -2.54 4.90 3.59
C ALA A 169 -3.65 4.21 2.79
N ARG A 170 -3.83 4.56 1.50
CA ARG A 170 -4.83 3.92 0.63
C ARG A 170 -4.43 2.53 0.15
N PHE A 171 -3.15 2.23 0.09
CA PHE A 171 -2.66 0.89 -0.25
C PHE A 171 -2.64 -0.07 0.96
N LEU A 172 -2.92 0.42 2.17
CA LEU A 172 -2.99 -0.34 3.43
C LEU A 172 -4.42 -0.79 3.73
#